data_0d807d037008ecef4afaa6951ae04342
#
_entry.id   0d807d037008ecef4afaa6951ae04342
#
_cell.length_a   1.000
_cell.length_b   1.000
_cell.length_c   1.000
_cell.angle_alpha   90.00
_cell.angle_beta   90.00
_cell.angle_gamma   90.00
#
_symmetry.space_group_name_H-M   'P 1'
#
loop_
_entity.id
_entity.type
_entity.pdbx_description
1 polymer ?
#
loop_
_entity_poly.entity_id
_entity_poly.type
_entity_poly.pdbx_seq_one_letter_code
_entity_poly.pdbx_strand_id
1 'polypeptide(L)'
;MVLVAHIGKFAMTLGALLASGQLFAHSHGHQMTAAEQQAANGVFEDKDVEDRALSDWDGVWQSVYPFLLDGSLDPVFKKKAEKDEHQSFDQVKAYYRTGYATDVDSVGIENNVMEFHKGNVTSRCHYSYSGYKILTYASGKKGVRYLFECKDAGSKAPKFVQFSDHIIAPKASSHFHIFMGSTSHEALLKEMDNWPTYYPNEMYEEQVVEEMLHH
;
A
#
# COMPACT_ATOMS: atom_id res chain seq x y z
N MET A 1 -72.63 -29.10 -45.00
CA MET A 1 -71.16 -28.89 -45.14
C MET A 1 -70.82 -27.67 -44.31
N VAL A 2 -70.40 -27.92 -43.10
CA VAL A 2 -70.26 -26.90 -42.05
C VAL A 2 -68.78 -26.56 -41.91
N LEU A 3 -68.41 -25.28 -42.09
CA LEU A 3 -67.08 -24.75 -41.95
C LEU A 3 -66.87 -24.26 -40.50
N VAL A 4 -65.99 -24.90 -39.80
CA VAL A 4 -65.63 -24.50 -38.41
C VAL A 4 -64.36 -23.64 -38.44
N ALA A 5 -64.47 -22.37 -38.01
CA ALA A 5 -63.39 -21.47 -37.90
C ALA A 5 -62.69 -21.63 -36.53
N HIS A 6 -61.36 -21.85 -36.52
CA HIS A 6 -60.54 -21.90 -35.32
C HIS A 6 -59.97 -20.53 -35.08
N ILE A 7 -60.29 -19.95 -33.89
CA ILE A 7 -59.72 -18.69 -33.39
C ILE A 7 -58.42 -19.01 -32.62
N GLY A 8 -57.32 -18.63 -33.19
CA GLY A 8 -56.02 -18.73 -32.54
C GLY A 8 -55.86 -17.63 -31.48
N LYS A 9 -55.56 -18.01 -30.23
CA LYS A 9 -55.21 -17.12 -29.15
C LYS A 9 -53.72 -16.76 -29.26
N PHE A 10 -53.45 -15.49 -29.51
CA PHE A 10 -52.10 -14.93 -29.40
C PHE A 10 -51.78 -14.71 -27.90
N ALA A 11 -50.81 -15.44 -27.35
CA ALA A 11 -50.24 -15.19 -26.04
C ALA A 11 -49.08 -14.21 -26.21
N MET A 12 -49.27 -12.99 -25.72
CA MET A 12 -48.20 -12.00 -25.57
C MET A 12 -47.33 -12.37 -24.39
N THR A 13 -46.14 -12.86 -24.63
CA THR A 13 -45.11 -13.00 -23.60
C THR A 13 -44.40 -11.67 -23.37
N LEU A 14 -44.67 -11.07 -22.24
CA LEU A 14 -43.99 -9.86 -21.75
C LEU A 14 -42.57 -10.25 -21.28
N GLY A 15 -41.56 -9.96 -22.10
CA GLY A 15 -40.17 -10.15 -21.74
C GLY A 15 -39.73 -9.07 -20.76
N ALA A 16 -39.52 -9.43 -19.50
CA ALA A 16 -38.88 -8.57 -18.51
C ALA A 16 -37.40 -8.47 -18.82
N LEU A 17 -36.94 -7.32 -19.32
CA LEU A 17 -35.52 -6.98 -19.37
C LEU A 17 -35.07 -6.72 -17.93
N LEU A 18 -34.33 -7.66 -17.34
CA LEU A 18 -33.53 -7.42 -16.14
C LEU A 18 -32.30 -6.59 -16.54
N ALA A 19 -32.38 -5.28 -16.35
CA ALA A 19 -31.24 -4.42 -16.40
C ALA A 19 -30.39 -4.73 -15.17
N SER A 20 -29.33 -5.55 -15.33
CA SER A 20 -28.27 -5.71 -14.35
C SER A 20 -27.49 -4.40 -14.26
N GLY A 21 -27.92 -3.53 -13.36
CA GLY A 21 -27.13 -2.37 -12.97
C GLY A 21 -25.84 -2.85 -12.32
N GLN A 22 -24.72 -2.70 -13.00
CA GLN A 22 -23.42 -2.80 -12.38
C GLN A 22 -23.30 -1.61 -11.42
N LEU A 23 -23.40 -1.90 -10.13
CA LEU A 23 -23.01 -0.99 -9.08
C LEU A 23 -21.49 -0.85 -9.18
N PHE A 24 -21.02 0.17 -9.88
CA PHE A 24 -19.67 0.66 -9.70
C PHE A 24 -19.65 1.22 -8.27
N ALA A 25 -19.04 0.47 -7.35
CA ALA A 25 -18.66 1.01 -6.07
C ALA A 25 -17.63 2.11 -6.35
N HIS A 26 -18.10 3.36 -6.43
CA HIS A 26 -17.21 4.49 -6.26
C HIS A 26 -16.66 4.37 -4.85
N SER A 27 -15.42 3.93 -4.70
CA SER A 27 -14.67 4.18 -3.50
C SER A 27 -14.64 5.70 -3.36
N HIS A 28 -15.44 6.24 -2.47
CA HIS A 28 -15.28 7.62 -2.03
C HIS A 28 -13.91 7.68 -1.38
N GLY A 29 -12.88 8.06 -2.15
CA GLY A 29 -11.58 8.37 -1.61
C GLY A 29 -11.80 9.35 -0.45
N HIS A 30 -11.46 8.94 0.76
CA HIS A 30 -11.58 9.80 1.91
C HIS A 30 -10.67 11.00 1.68
N GLN A 31 -11.26 12.17 1.44
CA GLN A 31 -10.51 13.40 1.24
C GLN A 31 -9.80 13.74 2.54
N MET A 32 -8.46 13.74 2.51
CA MET A 32 -7.65 14.04 3.69
C MET A 32 -8.03 15.42 4.24
N THR A 33 -8.17 15.51 5.55
CA THR A 33 -8.30 16.77 6.26
C THR A 33 -6.99 17.58 6.16
N ALA A 34 -7.03 18.87 6.40
CA ALA A 34 -5.83 19.71 6.40
C ALA A 34 -4.78 19.22 7.42
N ALA A 35 -5.21 18.68 8.58
CA ALA A 35 -4.32 18.12 9.59
C ALA A 35 -3.66 16.82 9.10
N GLU A 36 -4.40 15.90 8.49
CA GLU A 36 -3.85 14.68 7.88
C GLU A 36 -2.86 15.02 6.76
N GLN A 37 -3.14 16.03 5.96
CA GLN A 37 -2.23 16.47 4.89
C GLN A 37 -0.94 17.10 5.45
N GLN A 38 -1.02 17.85 6.53
CA GLN A 38 0.16 18.34 7.24
C GLN A 38 0.98 17.19 7.82
N ALA A 39 0.33 16.23 8.47
CA ALA A 39 0.98 15.04 9.02
C ALA A 39 1.67 14.22 7.94
N ALA A 40 1.01 14.01 6.80
CA ALA A 40 1.60 13.33 5.64
C ALA A 40 2.83 14.04 5.08
N ASN A 41 2.89 15.36 5.22
CA ASN A 41 4.05 16.19 4.85
C ASN A 41 5.14 16.25 5.96
N GLY A 42 4.98 15.51 7.05
CA GLY A 42 5.92 15.47 8.16
C GLY A 42 5.82 16.65 9.13
N VAL A 43 4.66 17.32 9.17
CA VAL A 43 4.39 18.47 10.04
C VAL A 43 3.26 18.10 11.01
N PHE A 44 3.60 17.73 12.24
CA PHE A 44 2.65 17.36 13.30
C PHE A 44 3.29 17.54 14.69
N GLU A 45 2.48 17.63 15.73
CA GLU A 45 2.94 17.60 17.11
C GLU A 45 3.10 16.15 17.59
N ASP A 46 4.09 15.88 18.44
CA ASP A 46 4.37 14.51 18.92
C ASP A 46 3.17 13.91 19.68
N LYS A 47 2.38 14.76 20.34
CA LYS A 47 1.15 14.36 21.07
C LYS A 47 0.00 13.90 20.17
N ASP A 48 0.06 14.21 18.88
CA ASP A 48 -0.97 13.85 17.90
C ASP A 48 -0.73 12.44 17.30
N VAL A 49 0.41 11.82 17.65
CA VAL A 49 0.73 10.46 17.22
C VAL A 49 0.07 9.46 18.16
N GLU A 50 -0.71 8.55 17.59
CA GLU A 50 -1.42 7.51 18.31
C GLU A 50 -0.86 6.12 17.99
N ASP A 51 -1.04 5.16 18.92
CA ASP A 51 -0.73 3.75 18.69
C ASP A 51 -1.62 3.19 17.58
N ARG A 52 -1.06 2.30 16.75
CA ARG A 52 -1.76 1.67 15.64
C ARG A 52 -1.66 0.15 15.72
N ALA A 53 -2.75 -0.53 15.43
CA ALA A 53 -2.79 -1.99 15.35
C ALA A 53 -2.29 -2.48 13.98
N LEU A 54 -1.77 -3.71 13.90
CA LEU A 54 -1.33 -4.29 12.62
C LEU A 54 -2.48 -4.40 11.60
N SER A 55 -3.72 -4.47 12.08
CA SER A 55 -4.92 -4.46 11.24
C SER A 55 -5.10 -3.20 10.37
N ASP A 56 -4.43 -2.09 10.70
CA ASP A 56 -4.43 -0.91 9.83
C ASP A 56 -3.75 -1.18 8.48
N TRP A 57 -2.94 -2.25 8.39
CA TRP A 57 -2.26 -2.72 7.20
C TRP A 57 -2.79 -4.07 6.70
N ASP A 58 -3.96 -4.55 7.19
CA ASP A 58 -4.55 -5.80 6.69
C ASP A 58 -4.76 -5.75 5.18
N GLY A 59 -4.42 -6.85 4.50
CA GLY A 59 -4.55 -6.99 3.06
C GLY A 59 -3.40 -7.78 2.43
N VAL A 60 -3.41 -7.83 1.11
CA VAL A 60 -2.31 -8.37 0.28
C VAL A 60 -1.68 -7.22 -0.48
N TRP A 61 -0.36 -7.13 -0.40
CA TRP A 61 0.42 -5.99 -0.85
C TRP A 61 1.51 -6.42 -1.82
N GLN A 62 1.69 -5.69 -2.91
CA GLN A 62 2.73 -5.92 -3.92
C GLN A 62 3.84 -4.88 -3.83
N SER A 63 5.07 -5.30 -4.04
CA SER A 63 6.22 -4.41 -4.13
C SER A 63 6.18 -3.57 -5.41
N VAL A 64 6.51 -2.28 -5.32
CA VAL A 64 6.68 -1.43 -6.50
C VAL A 64 8.06 -1.57 -7.16
N TYR A 65 8.96 -2.36 -6.56
CA TYR A 65 10.32 -2.50 -7.10
C TYR A 65 10.37 -3.11 -8.49
N PRO A 66 9.56 -4.14 -8.84
CA PRO A 66 9.47 -4.63 -10.22
C PRO A 66 9.09 -3.54 -11.22
N PHE A 67 8.11 -2.68 -10.91
CA PHE A 67 7.66 -1.58 -11.76
C PHE A 67 8.74 -0.49 -11.97
N LEU A 68 9.66 -0.35 -11.01
CA LEU A 68 10.84 0.49 -11.19
C LEU A 68 11.84 -0.15 -12.14
N LEU A 69 12.05 -1.48 -12.03
CA LEU A 69 13.06 -2.20 -12.82
C LEU A 69 12.67 -2.30 -14.29
N ASP A 70 11.40 -2.47 -14.61
CA ASP A 70 10.90 -2.56 -15.99
C ASP A 70 10.65 -1.19 -16.64
N GLY A 71 10.70 -0.10 -15.85
CA GLY A 71 10.56 1.28 -16.31
C GLY A 71 9.14 1.83 -16.23
N SER A 72 8.16 1.09 -15.72
CA SER A 72 6.77 1.54 -15.57
C SER A 72 6.65 2.77 -14.69
N LEU A 73 7.53 2.91 -13.68
CA LEU A 73 7.58 4.10 -12.81
C LEU A 73 8.34 5.30 -13.41
N ASP A 74 8.88 5.20 -14.61
CA ASP A 74 9.65 6.30 -15.24
C ASP A 74 8.87 7.63 -15.34
N PRO A 75 7.55 7.64 -15.62
CA PRO A 75 6.76 8.88 -15.59
C PRO A 75 6.79 9.59 -14.22
N VAL A 76 6.76 8.82 -13.12
CA VAL A 76 6.83 9.34 -11.75
C VAL A 76 8.18 10.03 -11.51
N PHE A 77 9.27 9.38 -11.89
CA PHE A 77 10.62 9.92 -11.69
C PHE A 77 10.92 11.12 -12.58
N LYS A 78 10.38 11.16 -13.80
CA LYS A 78 10.43 12.34 -14.67
C LYS A 78 9.76 13.53 -14.02
N LYS A 79 8.52 13.36 -13.52
CA LYS A 79 7.78 14.42 -12.82
C LYS A 79 8.50 14.91 -11.56
N LYS A 80 9.15 14.01 -10.82
CA LYS A 80 9.94 14.38 -9.63
C LYS A 80 11.20 15.17 -10.01
N ALA A 81 11.91 14.77 -11.07
CA ALA A 81 13.06 15.50 -11.59
C ALA A 81 12.70 16.90 -12.13
N GLU A 82 11.52 17.05 -12.75
CA GLU A 82 11.01 18.35 -13.21
C GLU A 82 10.73 19.33 -12.05
N LYS A 83 10.46 18.81 -10.84
CA LYS A 83 10.23 19.63 -9.63
C LYS A 83 11.50 20.05 -8.90
N ASP A 84 12.65 19.45 -9.23
CA ASP A 84 13.93 19.70 -8.59
C ASP A 84 15.01 19.97 -9.65
N GLU A 85 15.29 21.25 -9.92
CA GLU A 85 16.28 21.69 -10.91
C GLU A 85 17.71 21.17 -10.66
N HIS A 86 17.96 20.60 -9.47
CA HIS A 86 19.28 20.08 -9.08
C HIS A 86 19.44 18.59 -9.33
N GLN A 87 18.37 17.87 -9.73
CA GLN A 87 18.39 16.44 -9.94
C GLN A 87 17.98 16.06 -11.37
N SER A 88 18.80 15.27 -12.03
CA SER A 88 18.43 14.65 -13.30
C SER A 88 17.49 13.46 -13.07
N PHE A 89 16.77 13.06 -14.12
CA PHE A 89 15.94 11.84 -14.12
C PHE A 89 16.74 10.61 -13.63
N ASP A 90 17.98 10.43 -14.11
CA ASP A 90 18.81 9.28 -13.76
C ASP A 90 19.20 9.30 -12.25
N GLN A 91 19.47 10.47 -11.71
CA GLN A 91 19.75 10.63 -10.27
C GLN A 91 18.51 10.31 -9.42
N VAL A 92 17.35 10.82 -9.80
CA VAL A 92 16.09 10.50 -9.11
C VAL A 92 15.80 9.00 -9.21
N LYS A 93 15.89 8.40 -10.39
CA LYS A 93 15.66 6.96 -10.58
C LYS A 93 16.65 6.11 -9.77
N ALA A 94 17.93 6.50 -9.72
CA ALA A 94 18.95 5.81 -8.93
C ALA A 94 18.64 5.88 -7.41
N TYR A 95 18.20 7.03 -6.91
CA TYR A 95 17.77 7.21 -5.52
C TYR A 95 16.60 6.27 -5.16
N TYR A 96 15.55 6.24 -5.98
CA TYR A 96 14.40 5.36 -5.75
C TYR A 96 14.75 3.88 -5.96
N ARG A 97 15.70 3.56 -6.84
CA ARG A 97 16.19 2.19 -7.02
C ARG A 97 16.85 1.66 -5.74
N THR A 98 17.58 2.48 -5.01
CA THR A 98 18.11 2.13 -3.69
C THR A 98 16.97 2.05 -2.67
N GLY A 99 16.10 3.05 -2.65
CA GLY A 99 15.00 3.15 -1.69
C GLY A 99 14.02 1.97 -1.75
N TYR A 100 13.61 1.58 -2.95
CA TYR A 100 12.61 0.53 -3.15
C TYR A 100 13.18 -0.89 -3.20
N ALA A 101 14.52 -1.04 -3.23
CA ALA A 101 15.17 -2.34 -3.40
C ALA A 101 14.71 -3.34 -2.35
N THR A 102 14.18 -4.47 -2.80
CA THR A 102 13.72 -5.58 -1.97
C THR A 102 13.76 -6.88 -2.77
N ASP A 103 13.86 -7.99 -2.06
CA ASP A 103 13.68 -9.33 -2.60
C ASP A 103 12.36 -9.99 -2.13
N VAL A 104 11.50 -9.21 -1.44
CA VAL A 104 10.16 -9.63 -1.04
C VAL A 104 9.16 -9.10 -2.05
N ASP A 105 8.56 -10.00 -2.82
CA ASP A 105 7.66 -9.67 -3.94
C ASP A 105 6.31 -9.17 -3.43
N SER A 106 5.79 -9.80 -2.37
CA SER A 106 4.51 -9.44 -1.76
C SER A 106 4.46 -9.74 -0.26
N VAL A 107 3.56 -9.04 0.43
CA VAL A 107 3.30 -9.20 1.86
C VAL A 107 1.80 -9.39 2.07
N GLY A 108 1.41 -10.48 2.74
CA GLY A 108 0.05 -10.70 3.23
C GLY A 108 -0.03 -10.35 4.72
N ILE A 109 -1.06 -9.63 5.13
CA ILE A 109 -1.29 -9.22 6.53
C ILE A 109 -2.73 -9.52 6.89
N GLU A 110 -2.94 -10.36 7.89
CA GLU A 110 -4.26 -10.70 8.40
C GLU A 110 -4.16 -11.30 9.81
N ASN A 111 -5.07 -10.92 10.71
CA ASN A 111 -5.17 -11.51 12.05
C ASN A 111 -3.85 -11.49 12.84
N ASN A 112 -3.09 -10.40 12.79
CA ASN A 112 -1.76 -10.24 13.37
C ASN A 112 -0.69 -11.21 12.82
N VAL A 113 -0.94 -11.86 11.70
CA VAL A 113 0.05 -12.66 10.96
C VAL A 113 0.53 -11.85 9.76
N MET A 114 1.84 -11.87 9.52
CA MET A 114 2.42 -11.41 8.26
C MET A 114 3.04 -12.58 7.52
N GLU A 115 2.76 -12.67 6.22
CA GLU A 115 3.39 -13.59 5.28
C GLU A 115 4.24 -12.80 4.28
N PHE A 116 5.47 -13.23 4.10
CA PHE A 116 6.43 -12.61 3.17
C PHE A 116 6.69 -13.59 2.05
N HIS A 117 6.45 -13.19 0.81
CA HIS A 117 6.68 -14.00 -0.37
C HIS A 117 7.91 -13.50 -1.12
N LYS A 118 8.86 -14.40 -1.35
CA LYS A 118 10.11 -14.16 -2.06
C LYS A 118 10.30 -15.25 -3.11
N GLY A 119 9.94 -15.00 -4.36
CA GLY A 119 9.84 -16.02 -5.38
C GLY A 119 8.93 -17.16 -4.91
N ASN A 120 9.46 -18.37 -4.85
CA ASN A 120 8.73 -19.57 -4.39
C ASN A 120 8.85 -19.84 -2.87
N VAL A 121 9.45 -18.94 -2.12
CA VAL A 121 9.65 -19.10 -0.67
C VAL A 121 8.67 -18.21 0.08
N THR A 122 7.91 -18.80 0.99
CA THR A 122 7.03 -18.08 1.90
C THR A 122 7.53 -18.24 3.33
N SER A 123 7.60 -17.14 4.06
CA SER A 123 7.83 -17.14 5.50
C SER A 123 6.74 -16.37 6.21
N ARG A 124 6.35 -16.82 7.41
CA ARG A 124 5.24 -16.21 8.16
C ARG A 124 5.53 -16.15 9.64
N CYS A 125 4.92 -15.20 10.32
CA CYS A 125 4.99 -15.07 11.76
C CYS A 125 3.79 -14.31 12.31
N HIS A 126 3.42 -14.60 13.57
CA HIS A 126 2.54 -13.75 14.35
C HIS A 126 3.34 -12.58 14.93
N TYR A 127 2.86 -11.37 14.66
CA TYR A 127 3.49 -10.15 15.13
C TYR A 127 2.72 -9.49 16.25
N SER A 128 3.44 -8.93 17.21
CA SER A 128 2.85 -8.06 18.23
C SER A 128 3.45 -6.67 18.15
N TYR A 129 2.60 -5.71 18.42
CA TYR A 129 2.96 -4.30 18.47
C TYR A 129 3.98 -4.02 19.58
N SER A 130 4.98 -3.20 19.29
CA SER A 130 6.08 -2.83 20.20
C SER A 130 6.20 -1.32 20.40
N GLY A 131 5.16 -0.56 20.03
CA GLY A 131 5.15 0.90 20.13
C GLY A 131 5.54 1.58 18.81
N TYR A 132 5.73 2.87 18.85
CA TYR A 132 6.19 3.67 17.71
C TYR A 132 7.42 4.51 18.05
N LYS A 133 8.06 5.05 17.01
CA LYS A 133 9.14 6.03 17.13
C LYS A 133 8.88 7.19 16.16
N ILE A 134 8.99 8.40 16.68
CA ILE A 134 9.01 9.62 15.87
C ILE A 134 10.45 9.89 15.48
N LEU A 135 10.68 10.04 14.18
CA LEU A 135 11.99 10.39 13.60
C LEU A 135 11.94 11.83 13.10
N THR A 136 13.00 12.58 13.34
CA THR A 136 13.18 13.91 12.74
C THR A 136 14.28 13.82 11.69
N TYR A 137 13.94 14.14 10.46
CA TYR A 137 14.87 14.12 9.32
C TYR A 137 15.70 15.41 9.27
N ALA A 138 16.79 15.40 8.50
CA ALA A 138 17.65 16.56 8.31
C ALA A 138 16.91 17.80 7.73
N SER A 139 15.82 17.58 7.02
CA SER A 139 14.91 18.62 6.52
C SER A 139 14.07 19.31 7.62
N GLY A 140 14.11 18.81 8.86
CA GLY A 140 13.21 19.21 9.94
C GLY A 140 11.83 18.57 9.90
N LYS A 141 11.50 17.84 8.85
CA LYS A 141 10.25 17.05 8.76
C LYS A 141 10.31 15.85 9.69
N LYS A 142 9.15 15.40 10.15
CA LYS A 142 9.02 14.20 10.99
C LYS A 142 8.38 13.05 10.26
N GLY A 143 8.70 11.83 10.68
CA GLY A 143 8.01 10.60 10.27
C GLY A 143 7.79 9.70 11.46
N VAL A 144 6.82 8.81 11.36
CA VAL A 144 6.54 7.81 12.40
C VAL A 144 6.85 6.42 11.86
N ARG A 145 7.52 5.61 12.67
CA ARG A 145 7.69 4.17 12.43
C ARG A 145 6.95 3.40 13.51
N TYR A 146 6.01 2.56 13.10
CA TYR A 146 5.25 1.65 13.95
C TYR A 146 5.96 0.31 13.99
N LEU A 147 6.26 -0.19 15.17
CA LEU A 147 7.19 -1.28 15.43
C LEU A 147 6.43 -2.58 15.77
N PHE A 148 6.78 -3.67 15.10
CA PHE A 148 6.20 -4.99 15.33
C PHE A 148 7.29 -6.05 15.47
N GLU A 149 7.09 -7.02 16.36
CA GLU A 149 8.03 -8.10 16.63
C GLU A 149 7.39 -9.46 16.42
N CYS A 150 8.06 -10.32 15.65
CA CYS A 150 7.70 -11.72 15.46
C CYS A 150 7.79 -12.50 16.76
N LYS A 151 6.74 -13.22 17.14
CA LYS A 151 6.65 -14.02 18.38
C LYS A 151 6.85 -15.51 18.19
N ASP A 152 6.77 -16.01 16.96
CA ASP A 152 6.89 -17.45 16.69
C ASP A 152 8.35 -17.90 16.73
N ALA A 153 8.66 -18.80 17.65
CA ALA A 153 9.98 -19.40 17.75
C ALA A 153 10.31 -20.19 16.48
N GLY A 154 11.51 -19.96 15.93
CA GLY A 154 12.00 -20.68 14.75
C GLY A 154 11.40 -20.19 13.42
N SER A 155 10.54 -19.17 13.40
CA SER A 155 10.11 -18.54 12.16
C SER A 155 11.29 -18.05 11.33
N LYS A 156 11.17 -18.12 10.00
CA LYS A 156 12.12 -17.57 9.03
C LYS A 156 11.72 -16.17 8.55
N ALA A 157 10.55 -15.67 8.97
CA ALA A 157 10.13 -14.30 8.72
C ALA A 157 11.04 -13.30 9.46
N PRO A 158 11.09 -12.03 9.03
CA PRO A 158 11.84 -10.99 9.72
C PRO A 158 11.43 -10.90 11.21
N LYS A 159 12.41 -10.88 12.10
CA LYS A 159 12.15 -10.78 13.56
C LYS A 159 11.52 -9.46 13.94
N PHE A 160 11.94 -8.38 13.29
CA PHE A 160 11.51 -7.02 13.53
C PHE A 160 11.01 -6.41 12.23
N VAL A 161 9.84 -5.76 12.29
CA VAL A 161 9.22 -5.03 11.19
C VAL A 161 8.81 -3.65 11.66
N GLN A 162 8.99 -2.65 10.79
CA GLN A 162 8.55 -1.30 11.06
C GLN A 162 7.81 -0.76 9.84
N PHE A 163 6.64 -0.16 10.05
CA PHE A 163 5.85 0.50 9.00
C PHE A 163 5.97 2.01 9.09
N SER A 164 5.95 2.66 7.93
CA SER A 164 5.75 4.10 7.78
C SER A 164 4.87 4.34 6.55
N ASP A 165 3.77 5.06 6.71
CA ASP A 165 2.78 5.29 5.64
C ASP A 165 2.20 6.71 5.64
N HIS A 166 2.93 7.66 6.26
CA HIS A 166 2.52 9.06 6.38
C HIS A 166 1.27 9.29 7.25
N ILE A 167 0.75 8.25 7.91
CA ILE A 167 -0.42 8.30 8.80
C ILE A 167 0.05 8.20 10.25
N ILE A 168 -0.49 9.05 11.13
CA ILE A 168 -0.03 9.18 12.52
C ILE A 168 -1.07 8.74 13.56
N ALA A 169 -2.25 8.30 13.13
CA ALA A 169 -3.36 7.82 13.97
C ALA A 169 -4.02 6.60 13.34
N PRO A 170 -4.84 5.82 14.07
CA PRO A 170 -5.50 4.62 13.58
C PRO A 170 -6.30 4.87 12.30
N LYS A 171 -5.89 4.25 11.20
CA LYS A 171 -6.54 4.33 9.88
C LYS A 171 -5.96 3.27 8.95
N ALA A 172 -6.81 2.68 8.12
CA ALA A 172 -6.36 1.76 7.07
C ALA A 172 -5.35 2.45 6.13
N SER A 173 -4.24 1.79 5.88
CA SER A 173 -3.19 2.27 4.98
C SER A 173 -3.60 2.10 3.52
N SER A 174 -3.21 3.03 2.66
CA SER A 174 -3.37 2.92 1.20
C SER A 174 -2.08 2.46 0.51
N HIS A 175 -0.94 2.66 1.14
CA HIS A 175 0.38 2.16 0.77
C HIS A 175 1.30 2.31 1.98
N PHE A 176 2.45 1.64 1.97
CA PHE A 176 3.41 1.78 3.06
C PHE A 176 4.85 1.56 2.62
N HIS A 177 5.75 2.11 3.42
CA HIS A 177 7.16 1.76 3.45
C HIS A 177 7.40 0.78 4.59
N ILE A 178 8.22 -0.24 4.36
CA ILE A 178 8.52 -1.26 5.36
C ILE A 178 10.02 -1.39 5.58
N PHE A 179 10.40 -1.59 6.83
CA PHE A 179 11.78 -1.85 7.25
C PHE A 179 11.78 -3.19 7.97
N MET A 180 12.59 -4.13 7.49
CA MET A 180 12.55 -5.52 7.92
C MET A 180 13.94 -6.03 8.28
N GLY A 181 14.05 -6.80 9.35
CA GLY A 181 15.32 -7.39 9.74
C GLY A 181 15.24 -8.30 10.94
N SER A 182 16.37 -8.91 11.31
CA SER A 182 16.43 -9.88 12.42
C SER A 182 17.36 -9.47 13.55
N THR A 183 17.96 -8.27 13.49
CA THR A 183 18.93 -7.79 14.49
C THR A 183 18.23 -7.11 15.65
N SER A 184 17.63 -5.93 15.43
CA SER A 184 16.86 -5.19 16.43
C SER A 184 16.06 -4.04 15.80
N HIS A 185 15.10 -3.49 16.54
CA HIS A 185 14.40 -2.25 16.14
C HIS A 185 15.35 -1.07 16.02
N GLU A 186 16.33 -0.94 16.93
CA GLU A 186 17.31 0.14 16.93
C GLU A 186 18.21 0.13 15.68
N ALA A 187 18.53 -1.08 15.18
CA ALA A 187 19.27 -1.23 13.94
C ALA A 187 18.44 -0.76 12.74
N LEU A 188 17.16 -1.14 12.68
CA LEU A 188 16.24 -0.74 11.61
C LEU A 188 15.91 0.76 11.65
N LEU A 189 15.86 1.38 12.85
CA LEU A 189 15.62 2.82 12.98
C LEU A 189 16.74 3.68 12.39
N LYS A 190 17.93 3.10 12.19
CA LYS A 190 19.07 3.78 11.54
C LYS A 190 19.05 3.67 10.02
N GLU A 191 18.22 2.77 9.47
CA GLU A 191 18.06 2.62 8.04
C GLU A 191 17.24 3.79 7.47
N MET A 192 17.89 4.59 6.62
CA MET A 192 17.31 5.79 6.00
C MET A 192 17.33 5.75 4.47
N ASP A 193 18.11 4.84 3.89
CA ASP A 193 18.37 4.81 2.46
C ASP A 193 17.54 3.75 1.73
N ASN A 194 17.13 2.67 2.43
CA ASN A 194 16.29 1.60 1.88
C ASN A 194 14.95 1.54 2.61
N TRP A 195 13.88 1.79 1.87
CA TRP A 195 12.50 1.87 2.34
C TRP A 195 11.54 1.22 1.31
N PRO A 196 11.61 -0.12 1.14
CA PRO A 196 10.74 -0.86 0.24
C PRO A 196 9.29 -0.43 0.38
N THR A 197 8.64 -0.20 -0.74
CA THR A 197 7.29 0.38 -0.82
C THR A 197 6.33 -0.63 -1.41
N TYR A 198 5.14 -0.69 -0.82
CA TYR A 198 4.09 -1.63 -1.18
C TYR A 198 2.76 -0.93 -1.38
N TYR A 199 2.04 -1.35 -2.42
CA TYR A 199 0.67 -0.95 -2.74
C TYR A 199 -0.27 -2.16 -2.71
N PRO A 200 -1.60 -1.96 -2.59
CA PRO A 200 -2.55 -3.08 -2.64
C PRO A 200 -2.36 -3.94 -3.88
N ASN A 201 -2.38 -5.27 -3.70
CA ASN A 201 -2.11 -6.21 -4.79
C ASN A 201 -3.19 -6.21 -5.88
N GLU A 202 -4.40 -5.74 -5.58
CA GLU A 202 -5.47 -5.55 -6.56
C GLU A 202 -5.29 -4.34 -7.47
N MET A 203 -4.37 -3.43 -7.16
CA MET A 203 -4.06 -2.30 -8.03
C MET A 203 -3.23 -2.76 -9.22
N TYR A 204 -3.69 -2.40 -10.43
CA TYR A 204 -2.88 -2.54 -11.63
C TYR A 204 -1.74 -1.52 -11.64
N GLU A 205 -0.71 -1.82 -12.41
CA GLU A 205 0.48 -0.97 -12.56
C GLU A 205 0.13 0.49 -12.86
N GLU A 206 -0.78 0.73 -13.81
CA GLU A 206 -1.20 2.07 -14.21
C GLU A 206 -1.86 2.84 -13.06
N GLN A 207 -2.58 2.14 -12.18
CA GLN A 207 -3.21 2.73 -10.99
C GLN A 207 -2.15 3.12 -9.95
N VAL A 208 -1.13 2.28 -9.75
CA VAL A 208 -0.01 2.58 -8.86
C VAL A 208 0.76 3.80 -9.36
N VAL A 209 1.05 3.86 -10.68
CA VAL A 209 1.70 5.02 -11.31
C VAL A 209 0.88 6.30 -11.11
N GLU A 210 -0.43 6.24 -11.32
CA GLU A 210 -1.34 7.38 -11.16
C GLU A 210 -1.33 7.88 -9.71
N GLU A 211 -1.47 6.99 -8.72
CA GLU A 211 -1.36 7.34 -7.30
C GLU A 211 -0.02 8.02 -6.98
N MET A 212 1.08 7.46 -7.44
CA MET A 212 2.42 8.00 -7.20
C MET A 212 2.67 9.34 -7.91
N LEU A 213 1.96 9.63 -9.00
CA LEU A 213 2.01 10.93 -9.67
C LEU A 213 1.31 12.03 -8.88
N HIS A 214 0.35 11.68 -8.02
CA HIS A 214 -0.40 12.62 -7.19
C HIS A 214 0.15 12.76 -5.76
N HIS A 215 1.18 11.98 -5.43
CA HIS A 215 1.94 12.05 -4.16
C HIS A 215 3.07 13.13 -4.20
#